data_506a2fe6423b351f84489ee6032b8139
#
_entry.id   506a2fe6423b351f84489ee6032b8139
#
_cell.length_a   1.000
_cell.length_b   1.000
_cell.length_c   1.000
_cell.angle_alpha   90.00
_cell.angle_beta   90.00
_cell.angle_gamma   90.00
#
_symmetry.space_group_name_H-M   'P 1'
#
loop_
_entity.id
_entity.type
_entity.pdbx_description
1 polymer ?
#
loop_
_entity_poly.entity_id
_entity_poly.type
_entity_poly.pdbx_seq_one_letter_code
_entity_poly.pdbx_strand_id
1 'polypeptide(L)'
;MSAFKDRPNTALVVVDVQNDVVAKAFRRNQVINKISQLVSTARSQHVPVVWVQHSDDELVKDTLGWEYVAELQSVQGEPVIHKSFGDSFEATDLENVLSGLKVGKLVVCGAQTDACIRSTLHGAIARGYDATLVSDAHTTDDCTHSEPPVSAEQVIAHTNFYWNWQRTPRAVGRTSLAEDVKFNEYICFSCESPLATPWSTSDGTAWLCRECANLNGLGCP
;
A
#
# COMPACT_ATOMS: atom_id res chain seq x y z
N MET A 1 -15.87 0.72 -1.04
CA MET A 1 -15.53 1.78 -2.02
C MET A 1 -14.98 2.97 -1.25
N SER A 2 -13.84 3.51 -1.68
CA SER A 2 -13.19 4.67 -1.07
C SER A 2 -14.17 5.86 -0.95
N ALA A 3 -13.96 6.72 0.07
CA ALA A 3 -14.70 7.97 0.23
C ALA A 3 -14.50 8.95 -0.94
N PHE A 4 -13.41 8.80 -1.66
CA PHE A 4 -12.94 9.76 -2.66
C PHE A 4 -13.44 9.37 -4.07
N LYS A 5 -14.57 9.96 -4.48
CA LYS A 5 -15.15 9.71 -5.82
C LYS A 5 -14.28 10.28 -6.96
N ASP A 6 -13.49 11.29 -6.66
CA ASP A 6 -12.59 12.01 -7.58
C ASP A 6 -11.15 11.50 -7.55
N ARG A 7 -10.85 10.47 -6.73
CA ARG A 7 -9.51 9.87 -6.59
C ARG A 7 -9.55 8.38 -6.94
N PRO A 8 -9.61 8.02 -8.23
CA PRO A 8 -9.77 6.63 -8.66
C PRO A 8 -8.49 5.80 -8.53
N ASN A 9 -7.32 6.45 -8.41
CA ASN A 9 -6.03 5.79 -8.51
C ASN A 9 -5.68 5.00 -7.23
N THR A 10 -4.81 4.03 -7.42
CA THR A 10 -4.15 3.26 -6.36
C THR A 10 -2.70 3.71 -6.22
N ALA A 11 -2.15 3.67 -5.01
CA ALA A 11 -0.71 3.80 -4.76
C ALA A 11 -0.19 2.61 -3.95
N LEU A 12 1.04 2.21 -4.22
CA LEU A 12 1.82 1.34 -3.33
C LEU A 12 2.51 2.22 -2.30
N VAL A 13 2.28 1.96 -1.01
CA VAL A 13 2.92 2.65 0.11
C VAL A 13 3.89 1.68 0.78
N VAL A 14 5.19 1.98 0.68
CA VAL A 14 6.27 1.19 1.28
C VAL A 14 6.71 1.88 2.56
N VAL A 15 6.42 1.25 3.70
CA VAL A 15 6.56 1.86 5.03
C VAL A 15 7.82 1.34 5.71
N ASP A 16 8.74 2.23 6.04
CA ASP A 16 9.87 2.07 6.97
C ASP A 16 10.73 0.80 6.76
N VAL A 17 11.02 0.43 5.51
CA VAL A 17 11.91 -0.71 5.23
C VAL A 17 13.37 -0.24 5.31
N GLN A 18 13.76 0.22 6.51
CA GLN A 18 15.06 0.78 6.83
C GLN A 18 15.96 -0.26 7.52
N ASN A 19 17.28 -0.10 7.40
CA ASN A 19 18.24 -1.12 7.86
C ASN A 19 18.00 -1.54 9.31
N ASP A 20 17.89 -0.60 10.27
CA ASP A 20 17.73 -0.96 11.68
C ASP A 20 16.29 -1.39 12.01
N VAL A 21 15.29 -0.87 11.27
CA VAL A 21 13.88 -1.25 11.48
C VAL A 21 13.62 -2.72 11.15
N VAL A 22 14.30 -3.25 10.14
CA VAL A 22 14.09 -4.64 9.71
C VAL A 22 15.27 -5.57 10.03
N ALA A 23 16.26 -5.09 10.81
CA ALA A 23 17.48 -5.85 11.10
C ALA A 23 17.21 -7.24 11.70
N LYS A 24 16.20 -7.36 12.56
CA LYS A 24 15.83 -8.60 13.27
C LYS A 24 14.46 -9.11 12.85
N ALA A 25 13.85 -8.49 11.84
CA ALA A 25 12.47 -8.75 11.45
C ALA A 25 12.25 -10.18 10.98
N PHE A 26 11.13 -10.75 11.38
CA PHE A 26 10.72 -12.10 11.01
C PHE A 26 10.64 -12.28 9.49
N ARG A 27 11.31 -13.30 8.97
CA ARG A 27 11.39 -13.60 7.52
C ARG A 27 11.86 -12.40 6.66
N ARG A 28 12.73 -11.53 7.20
CA ARG A 28 13.22 -10.30 6.57
C ARG A 28 13.45 -10.44 5.05
N ASN A 29 14.28 -11.38 4.65
CA ASN A 29 14.66 -11.50 3.24
C ASN A 29 13.48 -11.90 2.34
N GLN A 30 12.58 -12.75 2.83
CA GLN A 30 11.37 -13.12 2.08
C GLN A 30 10.44 -11.93 1.90
N VAL A 31 10.21 -11.16 2.96
CA VAL A 31 9.37 -9.95 2.93
C VAL A 31 9.97 -8.89 2.00
N ILE A 32 11.27 -8.60 2.10
CA ILE A 32 11.95 -7.65 1.22
C ILE A 32 11.84 -8.08 -0.25
N ASN A 33 12.00 -9.36 -0.56
CA ASN A 33 11.81 -9.87 -1.92
C ASN A 33 10.39 -9.66 -2.44
N LYS A 34 9.36 -9.88 -1.60
CA LYS A 34 7.97 -9.61 -1.95
C LYS A 34 7.71 -8.11 -2.19
N ILE A 35 8.26 -7.25 -1.34
CA ILE A 35 8.18 -5.80 -1.53
C ILE A 35 8.86 -5.37 -2.83
N SER A 36 10.04 -5.91 -3.14
CA SER A 36 10.75 -5.63 -4.40
C SER A 36 9.93 -6.02 -5.63
N GLN A 37 9.24 -7.18 -5.59
CA GLN A 37 8.32 -7.61 -6.65
C GLN A 37 7.14 -6.66 -6.79
N LEU A 38 6.52 -6.23 -5.67
CA LEU A 38 5.43 -5.25 -5.67
C LEU A 38 5.86 -3.91 -6.27
N VAL A 39 7.03 -3.40 -5.88
CA VAL A 39 7.59 -2.15 -6.41
C VAL A 39 7.83 -2.26 -7.92
N SER A 40 8.42 -3.36 -8.37
CA SER A 40 8.65 -3.61 -9.80
C SER A 40 7.33 -3.67 -10.59
N THR A 41 6.33 -4.37 -10.04
CA THR A 41 4.99 -4.47 -10.65
C THR A 41 4.30 -3.11 -10.70
N ALA A 42 4.31 -2.35 -9.59
CA ALA A 42 3.72 -1.01 -9.54
C ALA A 42 4.34 -0.09 -10.59
N ARG A 43 5.67 -0.06 -10.67
CA ARG A 43 6.41 0.73 -11.68
C ARG A 43 6.06 0.32 -13.11
N SER A 44 6.01 -0.97 -13.41
CA SER A 44 5.65 -1.48 -14.75
C SER A 44 4.22 -1.12 -15.17
N GLN A 45 3.33 -0.93 -14.20
CA GLN A 45 1.93 -0.55 -14.41
C GLN A 45 1.69 0.96 -14.22
N HIS A 46 2.73 1.76 -14.09
CA HIS A 46 2.67 3.21 -13.85
C HIS A 46 1.84 3.59 -12.60
N VAL A 47 1.84 2.72 -11.59
CA VAL A 47 1.23 2.97 -10.30
C VAL A 47 2.22 3.72 -9.42
N PRO A 48 1.82 4.84 -8.79
CA PRO A 48 2.69 5.57 -7.88
C PRO A 48 3.21 4.70 -6.75
N VAL A 49 4.53 4.73 -6.54
CA VAL A 49 5.17 4.17 -5.34
C VAL A 49 5.50 5.33 -4.42
N VAL A 50 4.95 5.29 -3.21
CA VAL A 50 5.18 6.28 -2.17
C VAL A 50 6.01 5.62 -1.08
N TRP A 51 7.18 6.19 -0.81
CA TRP A 51 8.10 5.71 0.21
C TRP A 51 7.88 6.46 1.52
N VAL A 52 7.86 5.73 2.62
CA VAL A 52 7.75 6.30 3.97
C VAL A 52 9.02 5.95 4.74
N GLN A 53 9.59 6.93 5.42
CA GLN A 53 10.84 6.79 6.15
C GLN A 53 10.73 7.43 7.53
N HIS A 54 10.88 6.61 8.56
CA HIS A 54 10.79 7.03 9.95
C HIS A 54 12.13 7.59 10.44
N SER A 55 12.07 8.57 11.34
CA SER A 55 13.21 9.02 12.13
C SER A 55 12.75 9.51 13.49
N ASP A 56 13.54 9.19 14.53
CA ASP A 56 13.36 9.64 15.90
C ASP A 56 14.73 9.73 16.62
N ASP A 57 14.71 9.79 17.95
CA ASP A 57 15.94 9.87 18.74
C ASP A 57 16.78 8.56 18.71
N GLU A 58 16.17 7.42 18.39
CA GLU A 58 16.83 6.12 18.28
C GLU A 58 17.23 5.80 16.83
N LEU A 59 16.37 6.13 15.87
CA LEU A 59 16.61 5.97 14.44
C LEU A 59 17.00 7.32 13.81
N VAL A 60 18.24 7.72 14.06
CA VAL A 60 18.72 9.07 13.70
C VAL A 60 18.85 9.20 12.18
N LYS A 61 18.26 10.26 11.65
CA LYS A 61 18.31 10.59 10.23
C LYS A 61 19.74 10.66 9.71
N ASP A 62 19.93 10.26 8.45
CA ASP A 62 21.21 10.26 7.72
C ASP A 62 22.28 9.30 8.30
N THR A 63 21.89 8.34 9.15
CA THR A 63 22.72 7.22 9.57
C THR A 63 22.47 5.99 8.70
N LEU A 64 23.42 5.05 8.68
CA LEU A 64 23.27 3.79 7.95
C LEU A 64 22.03 2.99 8.38
N GLY A 65 21.70 3.01 9.67
CA GLY A 65 20.49 2.36 10.21
C GLY A 65 19.19 2.97 9.69
N TRP A 66 19.20 4.28 9.47
CA TRP A 66 18.07 5.02 8.93
C TRP A 66 17.87 4.82 7.41
N GLU A 67 18.91 4.52 6.65
CA GLU A 67 18.79 4.29 5.21
C GLU A 67 17.88 3.10 4.90
N TYR A 68 17.23 3.15 3.74
CA TYR A 68 16.53 1.97 3.22
C TYR A 68 17.50 0.82 3.01
N VAL A 69 17.01 -0.40 3.15
CA VAL A 69 17.78 -1.60 2.81
C VAL A 69 18.26 -1.53 1.35
N ALA A 70 19.47 -2.04 1.10
CA ALA A 70 20.11 -1.94 -0.21
C ALA A 70 19.28 -2.55 -1.35
N GLU A 71 18.42 -3.52 -1.04
CA GLU A 71 17.54 -4.22 -1.98
C GLU A 71 16.37 -3.36 -2.46
N LEU A 72 16.07 -2.25 -1.76
CA LEU A 72 14.90 -1.39 -2.03
C LEU A 72 15.34 0.07 -2.14
N GLN A 73 15.29 0.60 -3.35
CA GLN A 73 15.69 1.98 -3.63
C GLN A 73 14.54 2.72 -4.32
N SER A 74 14.23 3.93 -3.83
CA SER A 74 13.38 4.86 -4.54
C SER A 74 14.07 5.35 -5.81
N VAL A 75 13.30 5.69 -6.83
CA VAL A 75 13.81 6.30 -8.05
C VAL A 75 13.37 7.75 -8.16
N GLN A 76 14.05 8.52 -8.99
CA GLN A 76 13.72 9.93 -9.20
C GLN A 76 12.24 10.10 -9.60
N GLY A 77 11.53 10.97 -8.88
CA GLY A 77 10.11 11.25 -9.10
C GLY A 77 9.16 10.45 -8.20
N GLU A 78 9.64 9.45 -7.48
CA GLU A 78 8.84 8.79 -6.44
C GLU A 78 8.85 9.61 -5.14
N PRO A 79 7.67 9.92 -4.57
CA PRO A 79 7.59 10.67 -3.32
C PRO A 79 8.23 9.91 -2.15
N VAL A 80 8.99 10.62 -1.32
CA VAL A 80 9.50 10.13 -0.04
C VAL A 80 8.89 10.98 1.08
N ILE A 81 8.20 10.34 1.99
CA ILE A 81 7.53 10.94 3.15
C ILE A 81 8.36 10.66 4.39
N HIS A 82 8.90 11.70 4.99
CA HIS A 82 9.59 11.59 6.27
C HIS A 82 8.60 11.78 7.41
N LYS A 83 8.64 10.91 8.41
CA LYS A 83 7.77 10.95 9.58
C LYS A 83 8.52 10.70 10.89
N SER A 84 7.93 11.14 12.00
CA SER A 84 8.42 10.88 13.36
C SER A 84 7.38 10.24 14.26
N PHE A 85 6.21 9.90 13.73
CA PHE A 85 5.13 9.22 14.45
C PHE A 85 4.77 7.90 13.76
N GLY A 86 4.04 7.01 14.44
CA GLY A 86 3.66 5.71 13.88
C GLY A 86 2.78 5.81 12.65
N ASP A 87 1.76 6.68 12.66
CA ASP A 87 0.90 6.93 11.50
C ASP A 87 1.64 7.75 10.43
N SER A 88 1.73 7.23 9.22
CA SER A 88 2.40 7.93 8.10
C SER A 88 1.70 9.22 7.68
N PHE A 89 0.48 9.45 8.11
CA PHE A 89 -0.27 10.69 7.85
C PHE A 89 -0.04 11.75 8.95
N GLU A 90 0.46 11.36 10.13
CA GLU A 90 0.58 12.27 11.26
C GLU A 90 1.75 13.23 11.06
N ALA A 91 1.44 14.54 11.04
CA ALA A 91 2.39 15.61 10.83
C ALA A 91 3.29 15.45 9.59
N THR A 92 2.74 14.92 8.50
CA THR A 92 3.43 14.71 7.21
C THR A 92 2.65 15.29 6.04
N ASP A 93 3.28 15.31 4.87
CA ASP A 93 2.66 15.74 3.61
C ASP A 93 1.98 14.60 2.82
N LEU A 94 1.85 13.40 3.42
CA LEU A 94 1.32 12.22 2.72
C LEU A 94 -0.07 12.46 2.12
N GLU A 95 -0.98 13.10 2.85
CA GLU A 95 -2.34 13.40 2.35
C GLU A 95 -2.29 14.29 1.10
N ASN A 96 -1.47 15.33 1.08
CA ASN A 96 -1.33 16.23 -0.06
C ASN A 96 -0.74 15.50 -1.27
N VAL A 97 0.28 14.68 -1.05
CA VAL A 97 0.90 13.85 -2.09
C VAL A 97 -0.13 12.90 -2.71
N LEU A 98 -0.86 12.14 -1.89
CA LEU A 98 -1.88 11.20 -2.35
C LEU A 98 -3.04 11.92 -3.07
N SER A 99 -3.45 13.08 -2.57
CA SER A 99 -4.47 13.92 -3.20
C SER A 99 -4.02 14.43 -4.57
N GLY A 100 -2.80 14.93 -4.67
CA GLY A 100 -2.22 15.39 -5.94
C GLY A 100 -2.12 14.28 -6.99
N LEU A 101 -1.86 13.05 -6.55
CA LEU A 101 -1.83 11.85 -7.39
C LEU A 101 -3.23 11.26 -7.66
N LYS A 102 -4.31 11.87 -7.15
CA LYS A 102 -5.70 11.39 -7.22
C LYS A 102 -5.85 9.96 -6.69
N VAL A 103 -5.13 9.63 -5.63
CA VAL A 103 -5.14 8.31 -4.99
C VAL A 103 -6.28 8.23 -3.98
N GLY A 104 -7.12 7.21 -4.08
CA GLY A 104 -8.18 6.88 -3.12
C GLY A 104 -8.05 5.46 -2.56
N LYS A 105 -7.12 4.67 -3.08
CA LYS A 105 -6.87 3.29 -2.65
C LYS A 105 -5.39 3.11 -2.35
N LEU A 106 -5.07 2.45 -1.24
CA LEU A 106 -3.70 2.18 -0.83
C LEU A 106 -3.43 0.67 -0.81
N VAL A 107 -2.28 0.28 -1.32
CA VAL A 107 -1.67 -1.03 -1.10
C VAL A 107 -0.48 -0.79 -0.17
N VAL A 108 -0.50 -1.37 1.02
CA VAL A 108 0.45 -1.08 2.10
C VAL A 108 1.31 -2.30 2.37
N CYS A 109 2.62 -2.10 2.42
CA CYS A 109 3.63 -3.10 2.79
C CYS A 109 4.75 -2.45 3.60
N GLY A 110 5.62 -3.25 4.24
CA GLY A 110 6.78 -2.75 4.99
C GLY A 110 6.84 -3.18 6.45
N ALA A 111 7.25 -2.27 7.36
CA ALA A 111 7.50 -2.56 8.78
C ALA A 111 7.14 -1.35 9.67
N GLN A 112 7.00 -1.54 11.00
CA GLN A 112 6.77 -2.83 11.63
C GLN A 112 5.26 -3.06 11.74
N THR A 113 4.83 -4.31 11.67
CA THR A 113 3.42 -4.73 11.60
C THR A 113 2.55 -4.11 12.70
N ASP A 114 2.99 -4.19 13.93
CA ASP A 114 2.28 -3.74 15.14
C ASP A 114 2.51 -2.28 15.51
N ALA A 115 3.34 -1.60 14.75
CA ALA A 115 3.67 -0.18 14.92
C ALA A 115 3.21 0.65 13.71
N CYS A 116 4.12 0.98 12.82
CA CYS A 116 3.89 1.93 11.72
C CYS A 116 2.91 1.38 10.67
N ILE A 117 2.92 0.09 10.38
CA ILE A 117 1.94 -0.54 9.48
C ILE A 117 0.54 -0.43 10.07
N ARG A 118 0.34 -0.87 11.33
CA ARG A 118 -0.95 -0.79 12.00
C ARG A 118 -1.46 0.65 12.08
N SER A 119 -0.62 1.58 12.51
CA SER A 119 -1.00 2.99 12.68
C SER A 119 -1.39 3.62 11.34
N THR A 120 -0.59 3.40 10.29
CA THR A 120 -0.86 3.92 8.94
C THR A 120 -2.13 3.34 8.33
N LEU A 121 -2.38 2.04 8.50
CA LEU A 121 -3.60 1.39 8.02
C LEU A 121 -4.85 2.00 8.68
N HIS A 122 -4.83 2.18 10.01
CA HIS A 122 -5.94 2.81 10.73
C HIS A 122 -6.09 4.29 10.38
N GLY A 123 -4.97 5.00 10.22
CA GLY A 123 -4.95 6.38 9.72
C GLY A 123 -5.57 6.52 8.33
N ALA A 124 -5.26 5.60 7.43
CA ALA A 124 -5.80 5.56 6.08
C ALA A 124 -7.33 5.36 6.06
N ILE A 125 -7.83 4.31 6.75
CA ILE A 125 -9.26 3.98 6.74
C ILE A 125 -10.09 5.05 7.46
N ALA A 126 -9.55 5.69 8.51
CA ALA A 126 -10.20 6.79 9.21
C ALA A 126 -10.38 8.02 8.31
N ARG A 127 -9.45 8.26 7.39
CA ARG A 127 -9.50 9.34 6.38
C ARG A 127 -10.35 9.00 5.16
N GLY A 128 -10.74 7.72 4.99
CA GLY A 128 -11.62 7.28 3.91
C GLY A 128 -10.92 6.58 2.74
N TYR A 129 -9.63 6.25 2.87
CA TYR A 129 -8.93 5.41 1.90
C TYR A 129 -9.34 3.94 2.04
N ASP A 130 -9.64 3.27 0.94
CA ASP A 130 -9.61 1.81 0.94
C ASP A 130 -8.15 1.37 1.10
N ALA A 131 -7.87 0.47 2.04
CA ALA A 131 -6.51 0.07 2.36
C ALA A 131 -6.34 -1.45 2.30
N THR A 132 -5.50 -1.91 1.38
CA THR A 132 -5.10 -3.32 1.24
C THR A 132 -3.75 -3.53 1.91
N LEU A 133 -3.71 -4.34 2.95
CA LEU A 133 -2.46 -4.83 3.55
C LEU A 133 -1.96 -6.02 2.74
N VAL A 134 -0.70 -5.98 2.29
CA VAL A 134 -0.12 -7.13 1.59
C VAL A 134 0.36 -8.15 2.62
N SER A 135 -0.41 -9.24 2.77
CA SER A 135 -0.34 -10.17 3.89
C SER A 135 0.98 -10.93 4.05
N ASP A 136 1.78 -11.01 2.98
CA ASP A 136 3.11 -11.66 2.95
C ASP A 136 4.26 -10.65 2.65
N ALA A 137 3.96 -9.35 2.72
CA ALA A 137 4.92 -8.27 2.49
C ALA A 137 4.96 -7.23 3.62
N HIS A 138 4.66 -7.64 4.84
CA HIS A 138 4.91 -6.86 6.05
C HIS A 138 5.52 -7.72 7.14
N THR A 139 6.25 -7.09 8.07
CA THR A 139 7.00 -7.82 9.10
C THR A 139 7.18 -6.99 10.36
N THR A 140 7.59 -7.65 11.44
CA THR A 140 7.97 -7.07 12.73
C THR A 140 8.97 -7.99 13.44
N ASP A 141 9.45 -7.58 14.60
CA ASP A 141 10.30 -8.35 15.49
C ASP A 141 9.44 -9.12 16.52
N ASP A 142 10.05 -10.10 17.19
CA ASP A 142 9.42 -10.74 18.36
C ASP A 142 9.33 -9.73 19.51
N CYS A 143 8.14 -9.56 20.08
CA CYS A 143 7.94 -8.75 21.28
C CYS A 143 8.28 -9.58 22.54
N THR A 144 9.57 -9.61 22.88
CA THR A 144 10.07 -10.39 24.02
C THR A 144 9.85 -9.71 25.36
N HIS A 145 9.51 -8.42 25.37
CA HIS A 145 9.30 -7.62 26.59
C HIS A 145 7.84 -7.57 27.04
N SER A 146 6.90 -8.12 26.26
CA SER A 146 5.52 -8.29 26.69
C SER A 146 5.36 -9.51 27.62
N GLU A 147 4.32 -9.52 28.41
CA GLU A 147 4.02 -10.64 29.31
C GLU A 147 2.57 -11.12 29.10
N PRO A 148 2.33 -12.30 28.50
CA PRO A 148 3.35 -13.21 27.92
C PRO A 148 4.04 -12.64 26.67
N PRO A 149 5.24 -13.13 26.30
CA PRO A 149 5.89 -12.76 25.05
C PRO A 149 5.03 -13.07 23.83
N VAL A 150 5.09 -12.23 22.81
CA VAL A 150 4.33 -12.40 21.56
C VAL A 150 5.29 -12.50 20.39
N SER A 151 5.19 -13.57 19.61
CA SER A 151 6.05 -13.72 18.42
C SER A 151 5.62 -12.83 17.28
N ALA A 152 6.57 -12.43 16.44
CA ALA A 152 6.30 -11.72 15.20
C ALA A 152 5.28 -12.45 14.31
N GLU A 153 5.40 -13.78 14.22
CA GLU A 153 4.46 -14.63 13.47
C GLU A 153 3.01 -14.50 13.99
N GLN A 154 2.82 -14.47 15.31
CA GLN A 154 1.50 -14.26 15.93
C GLN A 154 0.95 -12.86 15.63
N VAL A 155 1.79 -11.83 15.72
CA VAL A 155 1.41 -10.44 15.42
C VAL A 155 0.99 -10.30 13.96
N ILE A 156 1.77 -10.85 13.02
CA ILE A 156 1.48 -10.82 11.58
C ILE A 156 0.18 -11.57 11.29
N ALA A 157 0.03 -12.79 11.81
CA ALA A 157 -1.17 -13.60 11.60
C ALA A 157 -2.43 -12.91 12.13
N HIS A 158 -2.36 -12.35 13.34
CA HIS A 158 -3.48 -11.61 13.95
C HIS A 158 -3.80 -10.33 13.17
N THR A 159 -2.79 -9.59 12.71
CA THR A 159 -2.99 -8.37 11.93
C THR A 159 -3.66 -8.70 10.60
N ASN A 160 -3.21 -9.71 9.88
CA ASN A 160 -3.83 -10.20 8.66
C ASN A 160 -5.28 -10.62 8.86
N PHE A 161 -5.56 -11.30 9.96
CA PHE A 161 -6.90 -11.74 10.28
C PHE A 161 -7.84 -10.56 10.54
N TYR A 162 -7.52 -9.68 11.49
CA TYR A 162 -8.44 -8.61 11.88
C TYR A 162 -8.58 -7.53 10.80
N TRP A 163 -7.56 -7.30 9.97
CA TRP A 163 -7.60 -6.26 8.95
C TRP A 163 -8.70 -6.49 7.91
N ASN A 164 -9.00 -7.73 7.57
CA ASN A 164 -10.10 -8.08 6.67
C ASN A 164 -11.51 -7.69 7.21
N TRP A 165 -11.60 -7.39 8.50
CA TRP A 165 -12.86 -6.99 9.14
C TRP A 165 -12.95 -5.50 9.38
N GLN A 166 -11.90 -4.73 9.07
CA GLN A 166 -11.89 -3.29 9.28
C GLN A 166 -12.78 -2.60 8.25
N ARG A 167 -13.76 -1.84 8.74
CA ARG A 167 -14.71 -1.12 7.91
C ARG A 167 -15.08 0.21 8.56
N THR A 168 -15.28 1.20 7.71
CA THR A 168 -15.95 2.46 8.07
C THR A 168 -17.15 2.66 7.14
N PRO A 169 -18.01 3.63 7.36
CA PRO A 169 -19.09 3.93 6.40
C PRO A 169 -18.58 4.29 4.99
N ARG A 170 -17.30 4.61 4.84
CA ARG A 170 -16.74 5.17 3.62
C ARG A 170 -15.52 4.44 3.07
N ALA A 171 -14.97 3.46 3.80
CA ALA A 171 -13.75 2.77 3.42
C ALA A 171 -13.68 1.35 4.00
N VAL A 172 -12.90 0.50 3.37
CA VAL A 172 -12.72 -0.90 3.78
C VAL A 172 -11.25 -1.29 3.84
N GLY A 173 -10.91 -2.11 4.85
CA GLY A 173 -9.66 -2.84 4.92
C GLY A 173 -9.78 -4.20 4.22
N ARG A 174 -8.68 -4.63 3.59
CA ARG A 174 -8.55 -5.95 2.94
C ARG A 174 -7.13 -6.45 3.08
N THR A 175 -6.94 -7.76 2.90
CA THR A 175 -5.60 -8.34 2.69
C THR A 175 -5.51 -8.98 1.32
N SER A 176 -4.29 -9.03 0.77
CA SER A 176 -3.96 -9.72 -0.48
C SER A 176 -2.56 -10.30 -0.36
N LEU A 177 -2.27 -11.43 -1.00
CA LEU A 177 -0.89 -11.86 -1.24
C LEU A 177 -0.22 -10.92 -2.25
N ALA A 178 1.10 -10.78 -2.20
CA ALA A 178 1.84 -9.91 -3.12
C ALA A 178 1.61 -10.28 -4.60
N GLU A 179 1.51 -11.56 -4.91
CA GLU A 179 1.25 -12.08 -6.27
C GLU A 179 -0.18 -11.84 -6.76
N ASP A 180 -1.12 -11.64 -5.84
CA ASP A 180 -2.54 -11.41 -6.14
C ASP A 180 -2.92 -9.93 -6.17
N VAL A 181 -1.99 -9.03 -5.82
CA VAL A 181 -2.24 -7.58 -5.83
C VAL A 181 -2.55 -7.11 -7.24
N LYS A 182 -3.73 -6.55 -7.39
CA LYS A 182 -4.16 -5.88 -8.62
C LYS A 182 -4.23 -4.37 -8.37
N PHE A 183 -3.22 -3.64 -8.84
CA PHE A 183 -3.16 -2.18 -8.68
C PHE A 183 -4.24 -1.46 -9.49
N ASN A 184 -4.56 -1.99 -10.67
CA ASN A 184 -5.51 -1.40 -11.61
C ASN A 184 -6.73 -2.32 -11.73
N GLU A 185 -7.59 -2.34 -10.71
CA GLU A 185 -8.95 -2.82 -10.89
C GLU A 185 -9.76 -1.70 -11.55
N TYR A 186 -9.72 -1.66 -12.87
CA TYR A 186 -10.62 -0.78 -13.61
C TYR A 186 -12.02 -1.38 -13.60
N ILE A 187 -12.93 -0.69 -12.93
CA ILE A 187 -14.34 -1.04 -12.92
C ILE A 187 -14.94 -0.58 -14.25
N CYS A 188 -15.70 -1.44 -14.89
CA CYS A 188 -16.43 -1.09 -16.09
C CYS A 188 -17.34 0.11 -15.82
N PHE A 189 -17.16 1.19 -16.56
CA PHE A 189 -17.97 2.42 -16.43
C PHE A 189 -19.48 2.17 -16.58
N SER A 190 -19.86 1.14 -17.33
CA SER A 190 -21.26 0.87 -17.67
C SER A 190 -21.98 -0.11 -16.75
N CYS A 191 -21.29 -1.16 -16.23
CA CYS A 191 -21.91 -2.21 -15.42
C CYS A 191 -21.19 -2.52 -14.12
N GLU A 192 -20.21 -1.72 -13.75
CA GLU A 192 -19.39 -1.88 -12.54
C GLU A 192 -18.63 -3.23 -12.44
N SER A 193 -18.53 -3.98 -13.54
CA SER A 193 -17.74 -5.21 -13.57
C SER A 193 -16.25 -4.93 -13.35
N PRO A 194 -15.53 -5.72 -12.54
CA PRO A 194 -14.09 -5.55 -12.31
C PRO A 194 -13.22 -5.97 -13.50
N LEU A 195 -13.81 -6.38 -14.62
CA LEU A 195 -13.11 -6.86 -15.83
C LEU A 195 -12.97 -5.77 -16.90
N ALA A 196 -12.94 -4.50 -16.52
CA ALA A 196 -12.79 -3.43 -17.50
C ALA A 196 -11.38 -3.40 -18.11
N THR A 197 -11.34 -3.14 -19.42
CA THR A 197 -10.13 -2.86 -20.19
C THR A 197 -10.26 -1.50 -20.87
N PRO A 198 -9.14 -0.84 -21.26
CA PRO A 198 -9.22 0.44 -21.94
C PRO A 198 -9.72 0.25 -23.39
N TRP A 199 -10.69 1.07 -23.77
CA TRP A 199 -11.21 1.14 -25.14
C TRP A 199 -11.11 2.57 -25.64
N SER A 200 -10.62 2.75 -26.87
CA SER A 200 -10.56 4.07 -27.50
C SER A 200 -11.96 4.50 -27.91
N THR A 201 -12.36 5.71 -27.52
CA THR A 201 -13.62 6.34 -27.90
C THR A 201 -13.36 7.67 -28.60
N SER A 202 -14.36 8.27 -29.22
CA SER A 202 -14.24 9.60 -29.84
C SER A 202 -13.82 10.69 -28.83
N ASP A 203 -14.14 10.50 -27.56
CA ASP A 203 -13.96 11.47 -26.48
C ASP A 203 -12.77 11.11 -25.55
N GLY A 204 -11.97 10.08 -25.91
CA GLY A 204 -10.83 9.61 -25.16
C GLY A 204 -10.82 8.12 -24.89
N THR A 205 -10.36 7.69 -23.71
CA THR A 205 -10.32 6.27 -23.31
C THR A 205 -11.43 5.99 -22.31
N ALA A 206 -12.29 5.00 -22.62
CA ALA A 206 -13.27 4.47 -21.67
C ALA A 206 -12.83 3.10 -21.13
N TRP A 207 -13.07 2.87 -19.85
CA TRP A 207 -12.84 1.58 -19.20
C TRP A 207 -14.14 0.77 -19.22
N LEU A 208 -14.22 -0.22 -20.08
CA LEU A 208 -15.41 -1.06 -20.26
C LEU A 208 -15.03 -2.54 -20.18
N CYS A 209 -15.92 -3.37 -19.63
CA CYS A 209 -15.80 -4.79 -19.82
C CYS A 209 -16.14 -5.15 -21.30
N ARG A 210 -15.74 -6.32 -21.73
CA ARG A 210 -15.92 -6.76 -23.12
C ARG A 210 -17.37 -6.69 -23.57
N GLU A 211 -18.31 -7.06 -22.71
CA GLU A 211 -19.76 -7.03 -23.02
C GLU A 211 -20.25 -5.59 -23.20
N CYS A 212 -19.89 -4.68 -22.29
CA CYS A 212 -20.29 -3.28 -22.41
C CYS A 212 -19.61 -2.56 -23.56
N ALA A 213 -18.36 -2.91 -23.91
CA ALA A 213 -17.68 -2.38 -25.07
C ALA A 213 -18.39 -2.81 -26.37
N ASN A 214 -18.80 -4.07 -26.47
CA ASN A 214 -19.59 -4.57 -27.62
C ASN A 214 -20.96 -3.90 -27.74
N LEU A 215 -21.68 -3.71 -26.59
CA LEU A 215 -22.96 -3.03 -26.58
C LEU A 215 -22.87 -1.55 -27.01
N ASN A 216 -21.70 -0.92 -26.81
CA ASN A 216 -21.44 0.47 -27.24
C ASN A 216 -20.79 0.55 -28.63
N GLY A 217 -20.78 -0.54 -29.39
CA GLY A 217 -20.26 -0.57 -30.77
C GLY A 217 -18.75 -0.44 -30.89
N LEU A 218 -18.02 -0.62 -29.79
CA LEU A 218 -16.56 -0.59 -29.75
C LEU A 218 -15.99 -1.98 -30.06
N GLY A 219 -16.47 -2.64 -31.09
CA GLY A 219 -16.19 -4.04 -31.41
C GLY A 219 -14.76 -4.50 -31.14
N CYS A 220 -14.58 -5.82 -30.95
CA CYS A 220 -13.27 -6.44 -30.72
C CYS A 220 -12.27 -6.01 -31.78
N PRO A 221 -11.03 -5.54 -31.41
CA PRO A 221 -9.98 -5.31 -32.37
C PRO A 221 -9.54 -6.60 -33.03
#